data_0cb095080609cdb488409d959c568eea
#
_entry.id   0cb095080609cdb488409d959c568eea
#
_cell.length_a   1.000
_cell.length_b   1.000
_cell.length_c   1.000
_cell.angle_alpha   90.00
_cell.angle_beta   90.00
_cell.angle_gamma   90.00
#
_symmetry.space_group_name_H-M   'P 1'
#
loop_
_entity.id
_entity.type
_entity.pdbx_description
1 polymer ?
#
loop_
_entity_poly.entity_id
_entity_poly.type
_entity_poly.pdbx_seq_one_letter_code
_entity_poly.pdbx_strand_id
1 'polypeptide(L)'
;MINPLVSDLDHILSYTYDLWEEVREKQIFITGGTGFFGCWLLESFVWANDKLALNSTIHVLTRNLQAFTNKAPHLAHHPSVKFHFGDIKSFEFPDIKFSHIIHAATEVNVISNCNTSLEVFNTITEGTKRILDLAIQCETNKFLLTSSGAVYGKQPSHINYMFEDYQGAPDLMDFKSGYAQGKRVSEFLCNCYAKKHGFEVKIARCFAFIGAYLSLESHLAIASFIKAGLNGSDINIQGDGTTCRSYLYMADLAIWLWTILFKGENCYPYNVGSDKVITIAELANLVSKIVGHKQLVHIAQKHDPSQPIERYVPSIQRAFDSLNLKPTVSIEESIIRSINWYSQTGASYV
;
A
#
# COMPACT_ATOMS: atom_id res chain seq x y z
N MET A 1 19.97 -3.70 18.30
CA MET A 1 18.65 -3.24 18.79
C MET A 1 17.61 -4.24 18.32
N ILE A 2 16.61 -4.54 19.15
CA ILE A 2 15.51 -5.43 18.76
C ILE A 2 14.62 -4.65 17.78
N ASN A 3 14.25 -5.27 16.66
CA ASN A 3 13.33 -4.64 15.69
C ASN A 3 11.96 -4.39 16.38
N PRO A 4 11.46 -3.14 16.41
CA PRO A 4 10.19 -2.84 17.08
C PRO A 4 8.97 -3.51 16.44
N LEU A 5 9.11 -4.10 15.24
CA LEU A 5 8.06 -4.81 14.51
C LEU A 5 8.10 -6.34 14.71
N VAL A 6 8.95 -6.89 15.60
CA VAL A 6 9.11 -8.34 15.77
C VAL A 6 7.77 -9.07 15.90
N SER A 7 6.86 -8.57 16.75
CA SER A 7 5.55 -9.19 16.94
C SER A 7 4.70 -9.20 15.65
N ASP A 8 4.75 -8.13 14.87
CA ASP A 8 4.06 -8.03 13.60
C ASP A 8 4.71 -8.94 12.54
N LEU A 9 6.03 -9.04 12.54
CA LEU A 9 6.78 -9.87 11.60
C LEU A 9 6.57 -11.37 11.88
N ASP A 10 6.54 -11.79 13.16
CA ASP A 10 6.16 -13.14 13.54
C ASP A 10 4.70 -13.45 13.17
N HIS A 11 3.80 -12.47 13.34
CA HIS A 11 2.42 -12.59 12.91
C HIS A 11 2.32 -12.78 11.39
N ILE A 12 3.00 -11.94 10.59
CA ILE A 12 3.04 -12.09 9.13
C ILE A 12 3.58 -13.47 8.75
N LEU A 13 4.69 -13.89 9.34
CA LEU A 13 5.30 -15.18 9.04
C LEU A 13 4.36 -16.35 9.37
N SER A 14 3.62 -16.29 10.48
CA SER A 14 2.68 -17.35 10.87
C SER A 14 1.53 -17.55 9.85
N TYR A 15 1.10 -16.48 9.16
CA TYR A 15 0.07 -16.55 8.11
C TYR A 15 0.61 -16.88 6.72
N THR A 16 1.92 -16.70 6.51
CA THR A 16 2.56 -16.86 5.20
C THR A 16 3.60 -17.97 5.15
N TYR A 17 3.75 -18.75 6.22
CA TYR A 17 4.81 -19.73 6.39
C TYR A 17 5.00 -20.66 5.18
N ASP A 18 3.91 -21.26 4.69
CA ASP A 18 3.92 -22.22 3.58
C ASP A 18 4.11 -21.57 2.19
N LEU A 19 4.12 -20.24 2.12
CA LEU A 19 4.22 -19.53 0.85
C LEU A 19 5.67 -19.32 0.40
N TRP A 20 6.60 -19.24 1.35
CA TRP A 20 7.97 -18.77 1.11
C TRP A 20 8.86 -19.74 0.35
N GLU A 21 8.50 -21.04 0.32
CA GLU A 21 9.28 -22.03 -0.41
C GLU A 21 9.36 -21.72 -1.91
N GLU A 22 8.35 -21.05 -2.46
CA GLU A 22 8.30 -20.67 -3.87
C GLU A 22 9.45 -19.74 -4.28
N VAL A 23 9.97 -18.97 -3.34
CA VAL A 23 11.04 -18.02 -3.60
C VAL A 23 12.41 -18.46 -3.08
N ARG A 24 12.55 -19.68 -2.55
CA ARG A 24 13.83 -20.21 -2.09
C ARG A 24 14.89 -20.14 -3.19
N GLU A 25 16.05 -19.56 -2.87
CA GLU A 25 17.18 -19.34 -3.78
C GLU A 25 16.81 -18.48 -5.02
N LYS A 26 15.76 -17.67 -4.94
CA LYS A 26 15.31 -16.84 -6.05
C LYS A 26 15.72 -15.38 -5.86
N GLN A 27 15.70 -14.67 -7.01
CA GLN A 27 15.87 -13.24 -7.08
C GLN A 27 14.50 -12.60 -7.31
N ILE A 28 14.14 -11.63 -6.46
CA ILE A 28 12.89 -10.88 -6.53
C ILE A 28 13.22 -9.43 -6.87
N PHE A 29 12.43 -8.77 -7.72
CA PHE A 29 12.58 -7.34 -7.97
C PHE A 29 11.39 -6.57 -7.42
N ILE A 30 11.65 -5.45 -6.74
CA ILE A 30 10.61 -4.58 -6.20
C ILE A 30 10.84 -3.12 -6.60
N THR A 31 9.82 -2.48 -7.11
CA THR A 31 9.77 -1.03 -7.24
C THR A 31 8.96 -0.44 -6.10
N GLY A 32 9.32 0.77 -5.66
CA GLY A 32 8.66 1.38 -4.50
C GLY A 32 9.02 0.71 -3.16
N GLY A 33 10.07 -0.12 -3.12
CA GLY A 33 10.53 -0.81 -1.91
C GLY A 33 10.92 0.11 -0.75
N THR A 34 11.26 1.36 -1.03
CA THR A 34 11.60 2.38 -0.02
C THR A 34 10.40 3.17 0.51
N GLY A 35 9.21 2.94 -0.07
CA GLY A 35 7.94 3.59 0.33
C GLY A 35 7.25 2.90 1.50
N PHE A 36 6.02 3.34 1.79
CA PHE A 36 5.22 2.83 2.91
C PHE A 36 4.96 1.31 2.78
N PHE A 37 4.41 0.86 1.67
CA PHE A 37 4.19 -0.57 1.40
C PHE A 37 5.50 -1.33 1.28
N GLY A 38 6.46 -0.73 0.58
CA GLY A 38 7.76 -1.35 0.33
C GLY A 38 8.53 -1.68 1.60
N CYS A 39 8.52 -0.79 2.61
CA CYS A 39 9.17 -1.08 3.89
C CYS A 39 8.60 -2.35 4.54
N TRP A 40 7.28 -2.52 4.57
CA TRP A 40 6.65 -3.71 5.16
C TRP A 40 6.89 -4.99 4.34
N LEU A 41 6.96 -4.88 3.01
CA LEU A 41 7.35 -5.99 2.16
C LEU A 41 8.81 -6.38 2.38
N LEU A 42 9.72 -5.42 2.55
CA LEU A 42 11.12 -5.69 2.86
C LEU A 42 11.29 -6.26 4.26
N GLU A 43 10.63 -5.69 5.28
CA GLU A 43 10.66 -6.21 6.65
C GLU A 43 10.22 -7.67 6.71
N SER A 44 9.07 -7.98 6.12
CA SER A 44 8.52 -9.34 6.12
C SER A 44 9.34 -10.30 5.28
N PHE A 45 9.90 -9.86 4.14
CA PHE A 45 10.80 -10.65 3.32
C PHE A 45 12.08 -11.01 4.08
N VAL A 46 12.77 -10.02 4.66
CA VAL A 46 14.01 -10.22 5.41
C VAL A 46 13.76 -11.17 6.58
N TRP A 47 12.67 -10.94 7.33
CA TRP A 47 12.30 -11.79 8.46
C TRP A 47 12.07 -13.24 8.05
N ALA A 48 11.29 -13.48 7.01
CA ALA A 48 11.05 -14.82 6.49
C ALA A 48 12.33 -15.46 5.92
N ASN A 49 13.12 -14.70 5.16
CA ASN A 49 14.38 -15.16 4.58
C ASN A 49 15.36 -15.67 5.63
N ASP A 50 15.51 -14.94 6.74
CA ASP A 50 16.41 -15.31 7.83
C ASP A 50 15.84 -16.48 8.64
N LYS A 51 14.57 -16.45 9.02
CA LYS A 51 13.93 -17.49 9.82
C LYS A 51 13.86 -18.85 9.13
N LEU A 52 13.65 -18.85 7.82
CA LEU A 52 13.46 -20.05 7.00
C LEU A 52 14.72 -20.43 6.20
N ALA A 53 15.82 -19.69 6.34
CA ALA A 53 17.05 -19.87 5.58
C ALA A 53 16.77 -20.02 4.07
N LEU A 54 16.01 -19.07 3.48
CA LEU A 54 15.58 -19.16 2.09
C LEU A 54 16.73 -18.91 1.11
N ASN A 55 17.78 -18.22 1.52
CA ASN A 55 18.89 -17.80 0.64
C ASN A 55 18.43 -16.98 -0.59
N SER A 56 17.37 -16.23 -0.42
CA SER A 56 16.76 -15.41 -1.48
C SER A 56 17.28 -13.99 -1.41
N THR A 57 17.21 -13.26 -2.51
CA THR A 57 17.62 -11.86 -2.60
C THR A 57 16.48 -11.02 -3.16
N ILE A 58 16.23 -9.86 -2.55
CA ILE A 58 15.29 -8.86 -3.07
C ILE A 58 16.05 -7.64 -3.58
N HIS A 59 15.74 -7.23 -4.81
CA HIS A 59 16.36 -6.12 -5.52
C HIS A 59 15.40 -4.94 -5.57
N VAL A 60 15.82 -3.81 -5.04
CA VAL A 60 15.01 -2.60 -4.86
C VAL A 60 15.42 -1.53 -5.85
N LEU A 61 14.49 -1.07 -6.69
CA LEU A 61 14.71 0.14 -7.47
C LEU A 61 14.48 1.38 -6.61
N THR A 62 15.46 2.27 -6.56
CA THR A 62 15.38 3.51 -5.78
C THR A 62 16.05 4.68 -6.49
N ARG A 63 15.51 5.88 -6.29
CA ARG A 63 16.15 7.15 -6.71
C ARG A 63 17.08 7.72 -5.63
N ASN A 64 16.85 7.34 -4.36
CA ASN A 64 17.57 7.91 -3.23
C ASN A 64 17.81 6.86 -2.13
N LEU A 65 18.95 6.17 -2.21
CA LEU A 65 19.33 5.19 -1.18
C LEU A 65 19.66 5.85 0.16
N GLN A 66 20.25 7.06 0.15
CA GLN A 66 20.62 7.72 1.38
C GLN A 66 19.40 8.05 2.26
N ALA A 67 18.31 8.52 1.66
CA ALA A 67 17.06 8.76 2.38
C ALA A 67 16.50 7.45 2.98
N PHE A 68 16.59 6.34 2.24
CA PHE A 68 16.16 5.04 2.75
C PHE A 68 17.07 4.52 3.86
N THR A 69 18.39 4.69 3.73
CA THR A 69 19.35 4.31 4.78
C THR A 69 19.08 5.06 6.10
N ASN A 70 18.72 6.34 6.02
CA ASN A 70 18.33 7.11 7.19
C ASN A 70 17.01 6.61 7.80
N LYS A 71 16.07 6.18 6.96
CA LYS A 71 14.73 5.72 7.36
C LYS A 71 14.72 4.31 7.97
N ALA A 72 15.46 3.38 7.35
CA ALA A 72 15.48 1.96 7.71
C ALA A 72 16.89 1.36 7.51
N PRO A 73 17.89 1.77 8.34
CA PRO A 73 19.28 1.36 8.15
C PRO A 73 19.47 -0.15 8.21
N HIS A 74 18.70 -0.86 9.01
CA HIS A 74 18.77 -2.32 9.14
C HIS A 74 18.36 -3.03 7.84
N LEU A 75 17.39 -2.50 7.10
CA LEU A 75 17.01 -3.01 5.77
C LEU A 75 18.02 -2.60 4.70
N ALA A 76 18.49 -1.35 4.76
CA ALA A 76 19.43 -0.83 3.77
C ALA A 76 20.78 -1.56 3.76
N HIS A 77 21.21 -2.10 4.89
CA HIS A 77 22.47 -2.85 5.03
C HIS A 77 22.29 -4.36 5.09
N HIS A 78 21.06 -4.86 4.94
CA HIS A 78 20.81 -6.30 5.02
C HIS A 78 21.38 -7.03 3.79
N PRO A 79 22.12 -8.16 3.95
CA PRO A 79 22.81 -8.82 2.86
C PRO A 79 21.88 -9.33 1.76
N SER A 80 20.64 -9.68 2.08
CA SER A 80 19.63 -10.13 1.12
C SER A 80 18.88 -8.99 0.40
N VAL A 81 19.18 -7.72 0.72
CA VAL A 81 18.58 -6.56 0.04
C VAL A 81 19.63 -5.90 -0.84
N LYS A 82 19.36 -5.77 -2.11
CA LYS A 82 20.24 -5.13 -3.11
C LYS A 82 19.54 -3.93 -3.73
N PHE A 83 20.30 -2.92 -4.11
CA PHE A 83 19.73 -1.68 -4.66
C PHE A 83 20.18 -1.44 -6.08
N HIS A 84 19.22 -1.01 -6.92
CA HIS A 84 19.45 -0.50 -8.26
C HIS A 84 19.04 0.97 -8.30
N PHE A 85 19.92 1.79 -8.88
CA PHE A 85 19.63 3.23 -8.98
C PHE A 85 18.93 3.54 -10.29
N GLY A 86 17.90 4.37 -10.23
CA GLY A 86 17.25 4.87 -11.42
C GLY A 86 15.82 5.35 -11.19
N ASP A 87 15.34 6.09 -12.16
CA ASP A 87 13.92 6.46 -12.27
C ASP A 87 13.15 5.31 -12.91
N ILE A 88 11.92 5.08 -12.43
CA ILE A 88 11.05 3.99 -12.90
C ILE A 88 10.81 4.00 -14.41
N LYS A 89 10.87 5.17 -15.04
CA LYS A 89 10.64 5.34 -16.48
C LYS A 89 11.89 5.04 -17.33
N SER A 90 13.09 5.12 -16.73
CA SER A 90 14.34 5.15 -17.53
C SER A 90 15.50 4.32 -16.98
N PHE A 91 15.37 3.66 -15.80
CA PHE A 91 16.46 2.88 -15.23
C PHE A 91 16.98 1.82 -16.20
N GLU A 92 18.27 1.51 -16.13
CA GLU A 92 18.89 0.43 -16.90
C GLU A 92 18.47 -0.92 -16.32
N PHE A 93 18.09 -1.84 -17.20
CA PHE A 93 17.71 -3.18 -16.76
C PHE A 93 18.93 -3.94 -16.28
N PRO A 94 18.92 -4.46 -15.03
CA PRO A 94 20.00 -5.28 -14.55
C PRO A 94 20.07 -6.61 -15.33
N ASP A 95 21.30 -7.08 -15.57
CA ASP A 95 21.55 -8.40 -16.18
C ASP A 95 21.40 -9.52 -15.12
N ILE A 96 20.18 -9.64 -14.59
CA ILE A 96 19.78 -10.59 -13.55
C ILE A 96 18.39 -11.10 -13.89
N LYS A 97 18.17 -12.40 -13.78
CA LYS A 97 16.81 -12.97 -13.91
C LYS A 97 16.04 -12.87 -12.60
N PHE A 98 14.88 -12.25 -12.65
CA PHE A 98 13.97 -12.12 -11.52
C PHE A 98 12.78 -13.05 -11.68
N SER A 99 12.65 -14.01 -10.77
CA SER A 99 11.51 -14.94 -10.78
C SER A 99 10.19 -14.26 -10.47
N HIS A 100 10.23 -13.23 -9.62
CA HIS A 100 9.06 -12.47 -9.15
C HIS A 100 9.34 -10.98 -9.24
N ILE A 101 8.34 -10.21 -9.64
CA ILE A 101 8.40 -8.74 -9.65
C ILE A 101 7.22 -8.18 -8.88
N ILE A 102 7.49 -7.24 -7.97
CA ILE A 102 6.48 -6.47 -7.24
C ILE A 102 6.55 -5.02 -7.70
N HIS A 103 5.51 -4.56 -8.39
CA HIS A 103 5.41 -3.18 -8.83
C HIS A 103 4.55 -2.36 -7.85
N ALA A 104 5.23 -1.80 -6.82
CA ALA A 104 4.60 -0.97 -5.79
C ALA A 104 5.01 0.51 -5.87
N ALA A 105 5.82 0.89 -6.87
CA ALA A 105 6.17 2.29 -7.08
C ALA A 105 4.95 3.09 -7.50
N THR A 106 4.63 4.11 -6.73
CA THR A 106 3.63 5.12 -7.06
C THR A 106 4.00 6.40 -6.37
N GLU A 107 4.08 7.47 -7.13
CA GLU A 107 4.21 8.80 -6.58
C GLU A 107 2.81 9.32 -6.26
N VAL A 108 2.51 9.49 -4.98
CA VAL A 108 1.24 10.06 -4.52
C VAL A 108 1.49 11.53 -4.17
N ASN A 109 1.75 12.34 -5.20
CA ASN A 109 1.81 13.78 -5.03
C ASN A 109 0.41 14.37 -5.03
N VAL A 110 0.23 15.45 -4.28
CA VAL A 110 -1.02 16.21 -4.35
C VAL A 110 -1.16 16.77 -5.77
N ILE A 111 -2.19 16.31 -6.47
CA ILE A 111 -2.52 16.84 -7.79
C ILE A 111 -3.14 18.23 -7.60
N SER A 112 -2.33 19.27 -7.79
CA SER A 112 -2.73 20.65 -7.61
C SER A 112 -3.13 21.34 -8.91
N ASN A 113 -2.67 20.82 -10.05
CA ASN A 113 -2.93 21.37 -11.39
C ASN A 113 -2.78 20.28 -12.48
N CYS A 114 -3.08 20.66 -13.73
CA CYS A 114 -3.01 19.72 -14.86
C CYS A 114 -1.60 19.17 -15.11
N ASN A 115 -0.55 19.98 -14.93
CA ASN A 115 0.83 19.50 -15.15
C ASN A 115 1.19 18.40 -14.16
N THR A 116 0.92 18.60 -12.87
CA THR A 116 1.14 17.58 -11.83
C THR A 116 0.34 16.30 -12.12
N SER A 117 -0.89 16.45 -12.63
CA SER A 117 -1.72 15.29 -13.01
C SER A 117 -1.11 14.48 -14.15
N LEU A 118 -0.63 15.17 -15.20
CA LEU A 118 0.03 14.52 -16.33
C LEU A 118 1.33 13.84 -15.92
N GLU A 119 2.13 14.45 -15.05
CA GLU A 119 3.35 13.87 -14.52
C GLU A 119 3.07 12.57 -13.74
N VAL A 120 2.06 12.60 -12.87
CA VAL A 120 1.63 11.41 -12.11
C VAL A 120 1.13 10.32 -13.06
N PHE A 121 0.27 10.67 -14.01
CA PHE A 121 -0.25 9.71 -15.01
C PHE A 121 0.88 9.07 -15.82
N ASN A 122 1.80 9.88 -16.37
CA ASN A 122 2.93 9.39 -17.15
C ASN A 122 3.87 8.50 -16.31
N THR A 123 4.19 8.92 -15.10
CA THR A 123 5.04 8.12 -14.20
C THR A 123 4.43 6.75 -13.92
N ILE A 124 3.11 6.68 -13.72
CA ILE A 124 2.43 5.40 -13.47
C ILE A 124 2.41 4.54 -14.74
N THR A 125 2.02 5.11 -15.89
CA THR A 125 1.80 4.33 -17.11
C THR A 125 3.12 3.90 -17.78
N GLU A 126 4.07 4.83 -17.94
CA GLU A 126 5.38 4.54 -18.51
C GLU A 126 6.21 3.64 -17.58
N GLY A 127 6.14 3.91 -16.27
CA GLY A 127 6.79 3.06 -15.26
C GLY A 127 6.25 1.64 -15.29
N THR A 128 4.92 1.46 -15.32
CA THR A 128 4.31 0.13 -15.43
C THR A 128 4.77 -0.59 -16.70
N LYS A 129 4.73 0.11 -17.85
CA LYS A 129 5.19 -0.48 -19.12
C LYS A 129 6.65 -0.93 -19.03
N ARG A 130 7.53 -0.08 -18.48
CA ARG A 130 8.96 -0.42 -18.38
C ARG A 130 9.21 -1.63 -17.47
N ILE A 131 8.48 -1.76 -16.36
CA ILE A 131 8.62 -2.93 -15.48
C ILE A 131 8.04 -4.20 -16.12
N LEU A 132 6.99 -4.08 -16.92
CA LEU A 132 6.49 -5.21 -17.71
C LEU A 132 7.49 -5.64 -18.80
N ASP A 133 8.19 -4.69 -19.42
CA ASP A 133 9.27 -5.00 -20.38
C ASP A 133 10.44 -5.72 -19.66
N LEU A 134 10.81 -5.30 -18.44
CA LEU A 134 11.78 -6.03 -17.60
C LEU A 134 11.27 -7.44 -17.28
N ALA A 135 9.99 -7.62 -16.96
CA ALA A 135 9.43 -8.93 -16.67
C ALA A 135 9.57 -9.91 -17.85
N ILE A 136 9.41 -9.41 -19.09
CA ILE A 136 9.65 -10.20 -20.29
C ILE A 136 11.13 -10.58 -20.41
N GLN A 137 12.04 -9.60 -20.27
CA GLN A 137 13.48 -9.85 -20.41
C GLN A 137 13.99 -10.85 -19.37
N CYS A 138 13.45 -10.81 -18.15
CA CYS A 138 13.84 -11.70 -17.06
C CYS A 138 13.14 -13.06 -17.10
N GLU A 139 12.18 -13.29 -18.02
CA GLU A 139 11.33 -14.49 -18.02
C GLU A 139 10.64 -14.67 -16.66
N THR A 140 10.11 -13.58 -16.11
CA THR A 140 9.49 -13.54 -14.78
C THR A 140 8.29 -14.48 -14.72
N ASN A 141 8.15 -15.24 -13.63
CA ASN A 141 7.03 -16.17 -13.46
C ASN A 141 5.77 -15.42 -13.00
N LYS A 142 5.91 -14.58 -11.97
CA LYS A 142 4.78 -13.85 -11.35
C LYS A 142 5.10 -12.37 -11.16
N PHE A 143 4.12 -11.55 -11.50
CA PHE A 143 4.15 -10.10 -11.39
C PHE A 143 3.00 -9.62 -10.51
N LEU A 144 3.27 -8.85 -9.46
CA LEU A 144 2.26 -8.21 -8.63
C LEU A 144 2.20 -6.71 -8.92
N LEU A 145 1.03 -6.23 -9.31
CA LEU A 145 0.71 -4.81 -9.40
C LEU A 145 -0.03 -4.36 -8.14
N THR A 146 0.51 -3.39 -7.41
CA THR A 146 -0.30 -2.64 -6.44
C THR A 146 -1.09 -1.56 -7.18
N SER A 147 -2.32 -1.89 -7.51
CA SER A 147 -3.32 -0.97 -8.04
C SER A 147 -4.00 -0.19 -6.90
N SER A 148 -5.14 0.39 -7.13
CA SER A 148 -5.84 1.22 -6.15
C SER A 148 -7.36 1.10 -6.28
N GLY A 149 -8.09 1.23 -5.17
CA GLY A 149 -9.54 1.43 -5.20
C GLY A 149 -9.98 2.68 -5.96
N ALA A 150 -9.07 3.62 -6.23
CA ALA A 150 -9.36 4.79 -7.05
C ALA A 150 -9.76 4.44 -8.50
N VAL A 151 -9.43 3.24 -8.98
CA VAL A 151 -9.82 2.74 -10.32
C VAL A 151 -11.33 2.70 -10.53
N TYR A 152 -12.11 2.61 -9.46
CA TYR A 152 -13.57 2.58 -9.49
C TYR A 152 -14.21 3.97 -9.67
N GLY A 153 -13.45 5.04 -9.46
CA GLY A 153 -13.99 6.38 -9.31
C GLY A 153 -14.68 6.58 -7.96
N LYS A 154 -15.61 7.53 -7.93
CA LYS A 154 -16.39 7.83 -6.72
C LYS A 154 -17.35 6.68 -6.39
N GLN A 155 -17.32 6.20 -5.15
CA GLN A 155 -18.27 5.17 -4.70
C GLN A 155 -19.70 5.74 -4.66
N PRO A 156 -20.67 5.13 -5.36
CA PRO A 156 -22.05 5.57 -5.29
C PRO A 156 -22.65 5.43 -3.89
N SER A 157 -23.51 6.35 -3.48
CA SER A 157 -24.09 6.37 -2.12
C SER A 157 -24.95 5.16 -1.79
N HIS A 158 -25.52 4.50 -2.79
CA HIS A 158 -26.31 3.27 -2.62
C HIS A 158 -25.47 1.99 -2.54
N ILE A 159 -24.15 2.07 -2.78
CA ILE A 159 -23.20 0.96 -2.65
C ILE A 159 -22.47 1.10 -1.33
N ASN A 160 -22.72 0.19 -0.39
CA ASN A 160 -22.07 0.19 0.91
C ASN A 160 -20.61 -0.27 0.85
N TYR A 161 -20.33 -1.27 0.01
CA TYR A 161 -19.00 -1.88 -0.16
C TYR A 161 -18.67 -1.98 -1.64
N MET A 162 -17.52 -1.45 -2.05
CA MET A 162 -17.08 -1.52 -3.44
C MET A 162 -16.57 -2.93 -3.75
N PHE A 163 -17.17 -3.60 -4.71
CA PHE A 163 -16.75 -4.95 -5.15
C PHE A 163 -16.01 -4.89 -6.49
N GLU A 164 -15.21 -5.90 -6.76
CA GLU A 164 -14.25 -5.89 -7.87
C GLU A 164 -14.90 -5.88 -9.25
N ASP A 165 -16.13 -6.37 -9.37
CA ASP A 165 -16.89 -6.40 -10.63
C ASP A 165 -17.64 -5.10 -10.93
N TYR A 166 -17.57 -4.10 -10.05
CA TYR A 166 -18.15 -2.79 -10.31
C TYR A 166 -17.47 -2.11 -11.49
N GLN A 167 -18.29 -1.74 -12.50
CA GLN A 167 -17.83 -1.19 -13.78
C GLN A 167 -17.64 0.34 -13.78
N GLY A 168 -17.65 0.99 -12.63
CA GLY A 168 -17.42 2.43 -12.51
C GLY A 168 -16.03 2.87 -12.97
N ALA A 169 -15.87 4.17 -13.14
CA ALA A 169 -14.63 4.79 -13.56
C ALA A 169 -14.48 6.20 -12.98
N PRO A 170 -13.23 6.69 -12.81
CA PRO A 170 -12.98 8.10 -12.53
C PRO A 170 -13.48 8.98 -13.67
N ASP A 171 -13.89 10.20 -13.34
CA ASP A 171 -14.33 11.17 -14.34
C ASP A 171 -13.14 11.57 -15.24
N LEU A 172 -13.34 11.43 -16.55
CA LEU A 172 -12.32 11.81 -17.56
C LEU A 172 -12.11 13.32 -17.67
N MET A 173 -13.13 14.12 -17.32
CA MET A 173 -13.06 15.58 -17.40
C MET A 173 -12.49 16.20 -16.11
N ASP A 174 -12.36 15.45 -15.03
CA ASP A 174 -11.67 15.89 -13.82
C ASP A 174 -10.15 15.66 -13.95
N PHE A 175 -9.38 16.73 -14.09
CA PHE A 175 -7.93 16.63 -14.17
C PHE A 175 -7.30 15.95 -12.93
N LYS A 176 -7.96 15.98 -11.77
CA LYS A 176 -7.50 15.30 -10.56
C LYS A 176 -7.53 13.77 -10.66
N SER A 177 -8.21 13.24 -11.68
CA SER A 177 -8.32 11.80 -11.90
C SER A 177 -7.04 11.13 -12.45
N GLY A 178 -5.98 11.88 -12.77
CA GLY A 178 -4.77 11.36 -13.43
C GLY A 178 -4.14 10.13 -12.73
N TYR A 179 -4.07 10.14 -11.41
CA TYR A 179 -3.63 8.95 -10.65
C TYR A 179 -4.52 7.72 -10.90
N ALA A 180 -5.81 7.90 -10.78
CA ALA A 180 -6.79 6.82 -10.92
C ALA A 180 -6.83 6.27 -12.36
N GLN A 181 -6.76 7.16 -13.36
CA GLN A 181 -6.66 6.77 -14.77
C GLN A 181 -5.36 6.03 -15.05
N GLY A 182 -4.23 6.50 -14.50
CA GLY A 182 -2.93 5.81 -14.62
C GLY A 182 -2.99 4.39 -14.08
N LYS A 183 -3.62 4.16 -12.91
CA LYS A 183 -3.81 2.82 -12.35
C LYS A 183 -4.72 1.94 -13.21
N ARG A 184 -5.78 2.49 -13.81
CA ARG A 184 -6.62 1.74 -14.77
C ARG A 184 -5.83 1.30 -15.99
N VAL A 185 -5.03 2.20 -16.57
CA VAL A 185 -4.15 1.87 -17.70
C VAL A 185 -3.12 0.82 -17.29
N SER A 186 -2.56 0.88 -16.09
CA SER A 186 -1.63 -0.13 -15.58
C SER A 186 -2.26 -1.53 -15.49
N GLU A 187 -3.49 -1.65 -14.98
CA GLU A 187 -4.22 -2.94 -14.96
C GLU A 187 -4.46 -3.46 -16.38
N PHE A 188 -4.84 -2.58 -17.32
CA PHE A 188 -5.03 -2.95 -18.72
C PHE A 188 -3.72 -3.44 -19.37
N LEU A 189 -2.61 -2.72 -19.18
CA LEU A 189 -1.29 -3.12 -19.68
C LEU A 189 -0.89 -4.48 -19.12
N CYS A 190 -1.03 -4.69 -17.81
CA CYS A 190 -0.73 -5.93 -17.14
C CYS A 190 -1.50 -7.12 -17.77
N ASN A 191 -2.81 -6.96 -18.01
CA ASN A 191 -3.63 -7.99 -18.65
C ASN A 191 -3.19 -8.29 -20.09
N CYS A 192 -2.86 -7.26 -20.87
CA CYS A 192 -2.36 -7.44 -22.24
C CYS A 192 -1.02 -8.16 -22.27
N TYR A 193 -0.08 -7.78 -21.39
CA TYR A 193 1.24 -8.40 -21.32
C TYR A 193 1.17 -9.84 -20.85
N ALA A 194 0.39 -10.16 -19.83
CA ALA A 194 0.17 -11.52 -19.35
C ALA A 194 -0.34 -12.44 -20.48
N LYS A 195 -1.37 -12.00 -21.22
CA LYS A 195 -1.93 -12.76 -22.34
C LYS A 195 -0.96 -12.96 -23.49
N LYS A 196 -0.16 -11.94 -23.77
CA LYS A 196 0.79 -11.98 -24.89
C LYS A 196 2.05 -12.78 -24.60
N HIS A 197 2.55 -12.72 -23.36
CA HIS A 197 3.88 -13.23 -23.00
C HIS A 197 3.84 -14.41 -22.02
N GLY A 198 2.68 -14.76 -21.45
CA GLY A 198 2.48 -16.02 -20.73
C GLY A 198 2.93 -16.03 -19.27
N PHE A 199 3.37 -14.90 -18.67
CA PHE A 199 3.63 -14.82 -17.22
C PHE A 199 2.38 -14.47 -16.44
N GLU A 200 2.35 -14.83 -15.16
CA GLU A 200 1.19 -14.55 -14.32
C GLU A 200 1.21 -13.13 -13.76
N VAL A 201 0.10 -12.41 -13.87
CA VAL A 201 -0.10 -11.09 -13.28
C VAL A 201 -1.11 -11.17 -12.16
N LYS A 202 -0.75 -10.62 -11.00
CA LYS A 202 -1.61 -10.48 -9.82
C LYS A 202 -1.91 -9.00 -9.62
N ILE A 203 -3.17 -8.66 -9.32
CA ILE A 203 -3.62 -7.27 -9.19
C ILE A 203 -4.22 -7.06 -7.81
N ALA A 204 -3.61 -6.17 -7.02
CA ALA A 204 -4.07 -5.77 -5.70
C ALA A 204 -4.62 -4.34 -5.75
N ARG A 205 -5.95 -4.15 -5.68
CA ARG A 205 -6.60 -2.83 -5.60
C ARG A 205 -6.61 -2.34 -4.16
N CYS A 206 -5.58 -1.58 -3.81
CA CYS A 206 -5.33 -1.12 -2.45
C CYS A 206 -6.22 0.07 -2.09
N PHE A 207 -6.78 0.07 -0.85
CA PHE A 207 -7.65 1.13 -0.33
C PHE A 207 -6.90 2.03 0.68
N ALA A 208 -7.21 1.95 1.96
CA ALA A 208 -6.56 2.79 2.96
C ALA A 208 -5.90 1.94 4.07
N PHE A 209 -4.77 2.42 4.56
CA PHE A 209 -3.88 1.66 5.45
C PHE A 209 -3.36 2.50 6.60
N ILE A 210 -2.96 1.80 7.66
CA ILE A 210 -2.37 2.37 8.87
C ILE A 210 -1.27 1.45 9.39
N GLY A 211 -0.15 2.03 9.86
CA GLY A 211 0.97 1.28 10.45
C GLY A 211 2.25 2.08 10.50
N ALA A 212 3.32 1.45 10.95
CA ALA A 212 4.67 1.98 10.91
C ALA A 212 5.07 2.42 9.50
N TYR A 213 5.96 3.38 9.38
CA TYR A 213 6.42 3.97 8.11
C TYR A 213 5.39 4.82 7.34
N LEU A 214 4.16 5.00 7.83
CA LEU A 214 3.22 5.97 7.26
C LEU A 214 3.78 7.38 7.43
N SER A 215 3.91 8.16 6.35
CA SER A 215 4.32 9.57 6.50
C SER A 215 3.23 10.37 7.23
N LEU A 216 3.57 10.91 8.41
CA LEU A 216 2.65 11.76 9.17
C LEU A 216 2.49 13.16 8.57
N GLU A 217 3.32 13.51 7.58
CA GLU A 217 3.17 14.72 6.74
C GLU A 217 2.24 14.50 5.55
N SER A 218 1.72 13.27 5.38
CA SER A 218 0.76 12.99 4.32
C SER A 218 -0.60 13.66 4.60
N HIS A 219 -1.36 13.96 3.55
CA HIS A 219 -2.70 14.55 3.64
C HIS A 219 -3.79 13.57 4.10
N LEU A 220 -3.42 12.38 4.57
CA LEU A 220 -4.37 11.39 5.06
C LEU A 220 -4.88 11.76 6.45
N ALA A 221 -6.19 11.70 6.66
CA ALA A 221 -6.82 12.04 7.93
C ALA A 221 -6.18 11.29 9.12
N ILE A 222 -5.98 9.97 8.97
CA ILE A 222 -5.38 9.14 10.03
C ILE A 222 -3.94 9.59 10.38
N ALA A 223 -3.15 10.00 9.37
CA ALA A 223 -1.79 10.49 9.59
C ALA A 223 -1.80 11.79 10.40
N SER A 224 -2.66 12.75 10.01
CA SER A 224 -2.79 14.03 10.72
C SER A 224 -3.29 13.84 12.16
N PHE A 225 -4.20 12.89 12.39
CA PHE A 225 -4.74 12.61 13.74
C PHE A 225 -3.69 11.94 14.63
N ILE A 226 -2.93 10.99 14.13
CA ILE A 226 -1.81 10.39 14.87
C ILE A 226 -0.76 11.44 15.19
N LYS A 227 -0.40 12.30 14.21
CA LYS A 227 0.55 13.40 14.42
C LYS A 227 0.06 14.36 15.52
N ALA A 228 -1.20 14.78 15.48
CA ALA A 228 -1.81 15.63 16.51
C ALA A 228 -1.73 14.96 17.89
N GLY A 229 -2.10 13.67 17.96
CA GLY A 229 -2.02 12.88 19.19
C GLY A 229 -0.62 12.80 19.78
N LEU A 230 0.39 12.52 18.96
CA LEU A 230 1.80 12.45 19.37
C LEU A 230 2.35 13.79 19.85
N ASN A 231 1.89 14.90 19.26
CA ASN A 231 2.30 16.26 19.61
C ASN A 231 1.50 16.86 20.79
N GLY A 232 0.47 16.16 21.28
CA GLY A 232 -0.42 16.69 22.33
C GLY A 232 -1.30 17.85 21.87
N SER A 233 -1.54 18.00 20.57
CA SER A 233 -2.36 19.06 19.97
C SER A 233 -3.78 18.57 19.65
N ASP A 234 -4.72 19.50 19.52
CA ASP A 234 -6.09 19.21 19.16
C ASP A 234 -6.20 18.60 17.75
N ILE A 235 -7.20 17.75 17.57
CA ILE A 235 -7.50 17.10 16.30
C ILE A 235 -8.53 17.93 15.54
N ASN A 236 -8.16 18.38 14.33
CA ASN A 236 -9.02 19.22 13.50
C ASN A 236 -9.53 18.44 12.28
N ILE A 237 -10.85 18.34 12.14
CA ILE A 237 -11.55 17.76 10.98
C ILE A 237 -12.02 18.90 10.10
N GLN A 238 -11.52 18.98 8.84
CA GLN A 238 -11.86 20.05 7.90
C GLN A 238 -13.29 19.97 7.34
N GLY A 239 -13.85 18.77 7.25
CA GLY A 239 -15.22 18.51 6.82
C GLY A 239 -16.20 18.42 8.00
N ASP A 240 -17.34 17.77 7.74
CA ASP A 240 -18.40 17.50 8.74
C ASP A 240 -18.17 16.21 9.54
N GLY A 241 -17.12 15.45 9.25
CA GLY A 241 -16.76 14.22 9.93
C GLY A 241 -17.55 12.97 9.54
N THR A 242 -18.55 13.07 8.65
CA THR A 242 -19.44 11.95 8.29
C THR A 242 -18.87 11.02 7.24
N THR A 243 -17.86 11.46 6.49
CA THR A 243 -17.19 10.65 5.48
C THR A 243 -16.77 9.29 6.05
N CYS A 244 -17.16 8.21 5.36
CA CYS A 244 -16.87 6.84 5.75
C CYS A 244 -15.61 6.32 5.08
N ARG A 245 -14.72 5.71 5.84
CA ARG A 245 -13.49 5.05 5.41
C ARG A 245 -13.38 3.68 6.08
N SER A 246 -12.40 2.92 5.68
CA SER A 246 -11.93 1.73 6.40
C SER A 246 -10.41 1.68 6.31
N TYR A 247 -9.76 1.07 7.28
CA TYR A 247 -8.30 1.01 7.33
C TYR A 247 -7.85 -0.43 7.58
N LEU A 248 -6.90 -0.90 6.81
CA LEU A 248 -6.24 -2.18 7.04
C LEU A 248 -4.87 -1.94 7.67
N TYR A 249 -4.53 -2.74 8.68
CA TYR A 249 -3.21 -2.68 9.29
C TYR A 249 -2.13 -3.19 8.34
N MET A 250 -0.94 -2.62 8.42
CA MET A 250 0.12 -2.93 7.48
C MET A 250 0.68 -4.35 7.58
N ALA A 251 0.57 -5.01 8.73
CA ALA A 251 0.90 -6.43 8.81
C ALA A 251 -0.07 -7.28 7.98
N ASP A 252 -1.38 -6.97 8.05
CA ASP A 252 -2.38 -7.60 7.19
C ASP A 252 -2.13 -7.29 5.71
N LEU A 253 -1.77 -6.04 5.36
CA LEU A 253 -1.38 -5.72 3.99
C LEU A 253 -0.25 -6.62 3.49
N ALA A 254 0.81 -6.80 4.29
CA ALA A 254 1.94 -7.65 3.91
C ALA A 254 1.51 -9.11 3.71
N ILE A 255 0.70 -9.66 4.62
CA ILE A 255 0.10 -11.00 4.49
C ILE A 255 -0.67 -11.10 3.16
N TRP A 256 -1.52 -10.11 2.87
CA TRP A 256 -2.37 -10.14 1.67
C TRP A 256 -1.56 -10.02 0.39
N LEU A 257 -0.60 -9.09 0.32
CA LEU A 257 0.21 -8.90 -0.89
C LEU A 257 1.08 -10.12 -1.20
N TRP A 258 1.71 -10.74 -0.19
CA TRP A 258 2.45 -11.99 -0.39
C TRP A 258 1.52 -13.13 -0.81
N THR A 259 0.38 -13.29 -0.16
CA THR A 259 -0.60 -14.33 -0.53
C THR A 259 -1.14 -14.12 -1.95
N ILE A 260 -1.46 -12.89 -2.33
CA ILE A 260 -1.92 -12.57 -3.69
C ILE A 260 -0.82 -12.85 -4.72
N LEU A 261 0.44 -12.46 -4.44
CA LEU A 261 1.56 -12.74 -5.34
C LEU A 261 1.71 -14.25 -5.60
N PHE A 262 1.65 -15.05 -4.56
CA PHE A 262 1.91 -16.50 -4.68
C PHE A 262 0.68 -17.30 -5.13
N LYS A 263 -0.52 -17.01 -4.60
CA LYS A 263 -1.73 -17.82 -4.78
C LYS A 263 -2.87 -17.13 -5.54
N GLY A 264 -2.81 -15.82 -5.78
CA GLY A 264 -3.87 -15.12 -6.51
C GLY A 264 -4.06 -15.67 -7.92
N GLU A 265 -5.26 -15.56 -8.46
CA GLU A 265 -5.55 -15.92 -9.84
C GLU A 265 -4.90 -14.95 -10.84
N ASN A 266 -4.54 -15.46 -12.00
CA ASN A 266 -3.93 -14.66 -13.06
C ASN A 266 -4.91 -13.63 -13.63
N CYS A 267 -4.48 -12.36 -13.71
CA CYS A 267 -5.28 -11.23 -14.20
C CYS A 267 -6.61 -11.02 -13.45
N TYR A 268 -6.70 -11.49 -12.22
CA TYR A 268 -7.90 -11.40 -11.39
C TYR A 268 -7.67 -10.40 -10.26
N PRO A 269 -8.37 -9.23 -10.24
CA PRO A 269 -8.12 -8.21 -9.23
C PRO A 269 -8.73 -8.58 -7.89
N TYR A 270 -8.01 -8.25 -6.81
CA TYR A 270 -8.46 -8.36 -5.43
C TYR A 270 -8.48 -6.99 -4.77
N ASN A 271 -9.58 -6.63 -4.13
CA ASN A 271 -9.60 -5.49 -3.22
C ASN A 271 -8.77 -5.81 -1.98
N VAL A 272 -7.86 -4.92 -1.64
CA VAL A 272 -7.00 -5.02 -0.45
C VAL A 272 -7.34 -3.88 0.48
N GLY A 273 -7.93 -4.21 1.61
CA GLY A 273 -8.42 -3.24 2.59
C GLY A 273 -9.23 -3.90 3.70
N SER A 274 -9.90 -3.10 4.50
CA SER A 274 -10.81 -3.57 5.55
C SER A 274 -12.27 -3.27 5.15
N ASP A 275 -13.20 -4.14 5.51
CA ASP A 275 -14.64 -3.93 5.43
C ASP A 275 -15.22 -3.22 6.66
N LYS A 276 -14.41 -2.95 7.68
CA LYS A 276 -14.83 -2.28 8.92
C LYS A 276 -14.92 -0.78 8.69
N VAL A 277 -16.15 -0.31 8.54
CA VAL A 277 -16.45 1.10 8.29
C VAL A 277 -16.22 1.92 9.56
N ILE A 278 -15.58 3.07 9.41
CA ILE A 278 -15.44 4.09 10.44
C ILE A 278 -15.62 5.48 9.81
N THR A 279 -16.35 6.37 10.46
CA THR A 279 -16.42 7.77 10.06
C THR A 279 -15.16 8.52 10.46
N ILE A 280 -14.87 9.63 9.79
CA ILE A 280 -13.72 10.48 10.14
C ILE A 280 -13.85 11.03 11.57
N ALA A 281 -15.07 11.36 12.02
CA ALA A 281 -15.31 11.80 13.39
C ALA A 281 -15.07 10.68 14.42
N GLU A 282 -15.55 9.46 14.17
CA GLU A 282 -15.28 8.31 15.04
C GLU A 282 -13.79 8.00 15.11
N LEU A 283 -13.08 8.05 13.96
CA LEU A 283 -11.64 7.84 13.91
C LEU A 283 -10.87 8.87 14.74
N ALA A 284 -11.22 10.15 14.63
CA ALA A 284 -10.61 11.23 15.41
C ALA A 284 -10.80 11.03 16.91
N ASN A 285 -12.04 10.70 17.33
CA ASN A 285 -12.36 10.41 18.73
C ASN A 285 -11.62 9.16 19.23
N LEU A 286 -11.47 8.12 18.40
CA LEU A 286 -10.72 6.92 18.76
C LEU A 286 -9.24 7.23 18.99
N VAL A 287 -8.62 8.02 18.12
CA VAL A 287 -7.22 8.46 18.31
C VAL A 287 -7.08 9.29 19.58
N SER A 288 -7.96 10.30 19.82
CA SER A 288 -7.97 11.11 21.04
C SER A 288 -8.09 10.24 22.30
N LYS A 289 -8.97 9.24 22.28
CA LYS A 289 -9.14 8.28 23.39
C LYS A 289 -7.86 7.49 23.67
N ILE A 290 -7.19 6.99 22.65
CA ILE A 290 -5.97 6.17 22.78
C ILE A 290 -4.81 6.99 23.35
N VAL A 291 -4.66 8.25 22.95
CA VAL A 291 -3.59 9.13 23.46
C VAL A 291 -3.91 9.79 24.81
N GLY A 292 -5.06 9.52 25.43
CA GLY A 292 -5.38 9.90 26.80
C GLY A 292 -6.35 11.06 26.98
N HIS A 293 -7.19 11.38 26.00
CA HIS A 293 -8.30 12.35 26.06
C HIS A 293 -7.97 13.80 26.43
N LYS A 294 -6.72 14.21 26.20
CA LYS A 294 -6.34 15.61 26.44
C LYS A 294 -6.62 16.52 25.25
N GLN A 295 -6.76 15.92 24.06
CA GLN A 295 -7.00 16.63 22.81
C GLN A 295 -8.49 16.77 22.55
N LEU A 296 -8.92 17.97 22.17
CA LEU A 296 -10.26 18.21 21.69
C LEU A 296 -10.36 17.84 20.20
N VAL A 297 -11.50 17.31 19.81
CA VAL A 297 -11.83 17.07 18.41
C VAL A 297 -12.71 18.20 17.90
N HIS A 298 -12.19 18.98 16.95
CA HIS A 298 -12.90 20.10 16.34
C HIS A 298 -13.40 19.71 14.95
N ILE A 299 -14.69 19.87 14.71
CA ILE A 299 -15.33 19.62 13.41
C ILE A 299 -15.65 20.96 12.78
N ALA A 300 -15.03 21.29 11.64
CA ALA A 300 -15.12 22.61 11.04
C ALA A 300 -16.46 22.89 10.37
N GLN A 301 -17.17 21.86 9.88
CA GLN A 301 -18.41 22.02 9.14
C GLN A 301 -19.57 21.31 9.84
N LYS A 302 -20.76 21.89 9.74
CA LYS A 302 -22.00 21.21 10.16
C LYS A 302 -22.42 20.21 9.10
N HIS A 303 -22.92 19.06 9.53
CA HIS A 303 -23.49 18.07 8.64
C HIS A 303 -24.71 18.63 7.89
N ASP A 304 -24.72 18.45 6.55
CA ASP A 304 -25.87 18.76 5.69
C ASP A 304 -26.56 17.44 5.30
N PRO A 305 -27.75 17.13 5.85
CA PRO A 305 -28.45 15.88 5.57
C PRO A 305 -28.88 15.71 4.09
N SER A 306 -28.86 16.79 3.31
CA SER A 306 -29.18 16.73 1.86
C SER A 306 -28.03 16.18 1.01
N GLN A 307 -26.81 16.18 1.57
CA GLN A 307 -25.63 15.69 0.86
C GLN A 307 -25.44 14.19 1.12
N PRO A 308 -25.11 13.40 0.06
CA PRO A 308 -24.82 11.98 0.24
C PRO A 308 -23.52 11.79 1.03
N ILE A 309 -23.53 10.87 1.98
CA ILE A 309 -22.32 10.50 2.74
C ILE A 309 -21.29 9.89 1.78
N GLU A 310 -20.12 10.49 1.73
CA GLU A 310 -19.01 9.97 0.95
C GLU A 310 -18.45 8.69 1.58
N ARG A 311 -18.21 7.68 0.73
CA ARG A 311 -17.67 6.38 1.14
C ARG A 311 -16.44 6.01 0.31
N TYR A 312 -15.50 5.31 0.94
CA TYR A 312 -14.38 4.65 0.27
C TYR A 312 -14.04 3.37 1.05
N VAL A 313 -14.84 2.33 0.81
CA VAL A 313 -14.83 1.09 1.58
C VAL A 313 -14.92 -0.10 0.62
N PRO A 314 -13.95 -1.04 0.63
CA PRO A 314 -13.99 -2.23 -0.22
C PRO A 314 -14.96 -3.28 0.31
N SER A 315 -15.51 -4.09 -0.58
CA SER A 315 -15.84 -5.48 -0.28
C SER A 315 -14.54 -6.29 -0.28
N ILE A 316 -14.37 -7.14 0.69
CA ILE A 316 -13.23 -8.07 0.78
C ILE A 316 -13.64 -9.51 0.51
N GLN A 317 -14.90 -9.72 0.07
CA GLN A 317 -15.48 -11.05 -0.07
C GLN A 317 -14.67 -11.93 -1.02
N ARG A 318 -14.23 -11.39 -2.15
CA ARG A 318 -13.41 -12.13 -3.13
C ARG A 318 -12.09 -12.62 -2.51
N ALA A 319 -11.39 -11.75 -1.81
CA ALA A 319 -10.13 -12.12 -1.15
C ALA A 319 -10.35 -13.17 -0.04
N PHE A 320 -11.47 -13.08 0.67
CA PHE A 320 -11.85 -14.07 1.67
C PHE A 320 -12.18 -15.44 1.03
N ASP A 321 -13.05 -15.48 0.04
CA ASP A 321 -13.52 -16.72 -0.57
C ASP A 321 -12.41 -17.48 -1.32
N SER A 322 -11.56 -16.73 -2.05
CA SER A 322 -10.52 -17.33 -2.89
C SER A 322 -9.23 -17.62 -2.14
N LEU A 323 -8.86 -16.79 -1.15
CA LEU A 323 -7.54 -16.80 -0.52
C LEU A 323 -7.59 -16.87 1.02
N ASN A 324 -8.79 -16.95 1.60
CA ASN A 324 -9.01 -16.92 3.06
C ASN A 324 -8.40 -15.68 3.75
N LEU A 325 -8.35 -14.55 3.04
CA LEU A 325 -7.81 -13.29 3.56
C LEU A 325 -8.88 -12.49 4.29
N LYS A 326 -8.59 -12.11 5.52
CA LYS A 326 -9.45 -11.25 6.35
C LYS A 326 -8.57 -10.36 7.24
N PRO A 327 -9.04 -9.16 7.62
CA PRO A 327 -8.34 -8.34 8.61
C PRO A 327 -8.18 -9.10 9.93
N THR A 328 -6.96 -9.15 10.46
CA THR A 328 -6.63 -9.84 11.72
C THR A 328 -6.37 -8.87 12.87
N VAL A 329 -6.04 -7.60 12.55
CA VAL A 329 -5.76 -6.56 13.53
C VAL A 329 -6.88 -5.51 13.48
N SER A 330 -7.47 -5.18 14.63
CA SER A 330 -8.52 -4.15 14.73
C SER A 330 -7.96 -2.75 14.47
N ILE A 331 -8.83 -1.78 14.12
CA ILE A 331 -8.40 -0.39 13.91
C ILE A 331 -7.84 0.23 15.21
N GLU A 332 -8.41 -0.11 16.35
CA GLU A 332 -7.93 0.35 17.65
C GLU A 332 -6.50 -0.13 17.93
N GLU A 333 -6.25 -1.43 17.77
CA GLU A 333 -4.92 -2.02 17.92
C GLU A 333 -3.93 -1.46 16.88
N SER A 334 -4.38 -1.23 15.65
CA SER A 334 -3.58 -0.62 14.58
C SER A 334 -3.09 0.78 14.95
N ILE A 335 -3.95 1.59 15.57
CA ILE A 335 -3.60 2.93 16.05
C ILE A 335 -2.58 2.82 17.19
N ILE A 336 -2.83 1.94 18.18
CA ILE A 336 -1.93 1.73 19.32
C ILE A 336 -0.54 1.33 18.84
N ARG A 337 -0.43 0.32 17.97
CA ARG A 337 0.87 -0.15 17.44
C ARG A 337 1.58 0.94 16.63
N SER A 338 0.85 1.71 15.85
CA SER A 338 1.41 2.83 15.08
C SER A 338 1.99 3.90 16.00
N ILE A 339 1.24 4.36 17.01
CA ILE A 339 1.69 5.36 17.98
C ILE A 339 2.91 4.86 18.74
N ASN A 340 2.90 3.62 19.21
CA ASN A 340 4.02 3.03 19.92
C ASN A 340 5.29 2.97 19.06
N TRP A 341 5.15 2.63 17.78
CA TRP A 341 6.29 2.60 16.86
C TRP A 341 6.93 3.98 16.69
N TYR A 342 6.12 5.05 16.46
CA TYR A 342 6.63 6.42 16.35
C TYR A 342 7.28 6.90 17.64
N SER A 343 6.70 6.57 18.79
CA SER A 343 7.24 6.95 20.11
C SER A 343 8.59 6.27 20.41
N GLN A 344 8.76 5.01 20.00
CA GLN A 344 9.99 4.25 20.24
C GLN A 344 11.12 4.59 19.29
N THR A 345 10.79 4.84 18.03
CA THR A 345 11.82 5.04 16.99
C THR A 345 12.31 6.48 16.93
N GLY A 346 11.60 7.43 17.53
CA GLY A 346 11.91 8.85 17.37
C GLY A 346 11.93 9.26 15.90
N ALA A 347 11.28 8.47 15.04
CA ALA A 347 11.25 8.70 13.60
C ALA A 347 10.73 10.11 13.37
N SER A 348 11.65 11.00 13.01
CA SER A 348 11.28 12.32 12.51
C SER A 348 10.39 12.12 11.31
N TYR A 349 9.26 12.77 11.30
CA TYR A 349 8.12 12.63 10.39
C TYR A 349 8.41 13.07 8.95
N VAL A 350 9.59 12.77 8.41
CA VAL A 350 10.03 13.20 7.07
C VAL A 350 9.70 12.15 6.02
#